data_6bf545dbd40cf7673758dd38a819c9ac
#
_entry.id   6bf545dbd40cf7673758dd38a819c9ac
#
_cell.length_a   1.000
_cell.length_b   1.000
_cell.length_c   1.000
_cell.angle_alpha   90.00
_cell.angle_beta   90.00
_cell.angle_gamma   90.00
#
_symmetry.space_group_name_H-M   'P 1'
#
loop_
_entity.id
_entity.type
_entity.pdbx_description
1 polymer ?
#
loop_
_entity_poly.entity_id
_entity_poly.type
_entity_poly.pdbx_seq_one_letter_code
_entity_poly.pdbx_strand_id
1 'polypeptide(L)'
;MKKRYQAIIVIVISLIVIGFFISIYVTVDETMPGNAIVVVTKEDKLYHSIHFDHICVAGKTAQTMTLHEAQSKGYKPHQHDQDLGYFRGNRRFLFHHLLSKLGITINSRWDKNGNWLW
;
A
#
# COMPACT_ATOMS: atom_id res chain seq x y z
N MET A 1 -35.51 6.93 -32.48
CA MET A 1 -34.64 7.59 -31.50
C MET A 1 -34.67 6.94 -30.13
N LYS A 2 -35.83 6.66 -29.55
CA LYS A 2 -35.92 6.02 -28.23
C LYS A 2 -35.20 4.69 -28.14
N LYS A 3 -35.24 3.86 -29.20
CA LYS A 3 -34.54 2.56 -29.24
C LYS A 3 -33.01 2.69 -29.20
N ARG A 4 -32.44 3.75 -29.80
CA ARG A 4 -30.99 4.00 -29.75
C ARG A 4 -30.53 4.36 -28.33
N TYR A 5 -31.28 5.23 -27.66
CA TYR A 5 -30.99 5.60 -26.29
C TYR A 5 -31.10 4.42 -25.31
N GLN A 6 -32.13 3.59 -25.52
CA GLN A 6 -32.30 2.38 -24.70
C GLN A 6 -31.14 1.39 -24.90
N ALA A 7 -30.71 1.20 -26.17
CA ALA A 7 -29.56 0.32 -26.46
C ALA A 7 -28.26 0.85 -25.80
N ILE A 8 -28.02 2.17 -25.91
CA ILE A 8 -26.85 2.79 -25.28
C ILE A 8 -26.89 2.65 -23.76
N ILE A 9 -28.04 2.89 -23.14
CA ILE A 9 -28.21 2.76 -21.69
C ILE A 9 -27.95 1.32 -21.25
N VAL A 10 -28.49 0.33 -21.97
CA VAL A 10 -28.27 -1.09 -21.66
C VAL A 10 -26.80 -1.46 -21.77
N ILE A 11 -26.12 -1.00 -22.83
CA ILE A 11 -24.68 -1.25 -23.00
C ILE A 11 -23.87 -0.63 -21.86
N VAL A 12 -24.14 0.62 -21.50
CA VAL A 12 -23.43 1.31 -20.42
C VAL A 12 -23.64 0.61 -19.08
N ILE A 13 -24.89 0.25 -18.75
CA ILE A 13 -25.20 -0.49 -17.52
C ILE A 13 -24.50 -1.84 -17.50
N SER A 14 -24.50 -2.57 -18.63
CA SER A 14 -23.84 -3.87 -18.74
C SER A 14 -22.32 -3.73 -18.52
N LEU A 15 -21.69 -2.72 -19.08
CA LEU A 15 -20.26 -2.46 -18.87
C LEU A 15 -19.94 -2.13 -17.41
N ILE A 16 -20.78 -1.35 -16.75
CA ILE A 16 -20.63 -1.02 -15.32
C ILE A 16 -20.75 -2.29 -14.47
N VAL A 17 -21.74 -3.13 -14.73
CA VAL A 17 -21.96 -4.39 -14.01
C VAL A 17 -20.79 -5.35 -14.22
N ILE A 18 -20.32 -5.51 -15.44
CA ILE A 18 -19.16 -6.35 -15.75
C ILE A 18 -17.92 -5.83 -15.05
N GLY A 19 -17.65 -4.53 -15.10
CA GLY A 19 -16.54 -3.89 -14.41
C GLY A 19 -16.60 -4.10 -12.89
N PHE A 20 -17.78 -4.00 -12.31
CA PHE A 20 -18.00 -4.26 -10.88
C PHE A 20 -17.68 -5.71 -10.52
N PHE A 21 -18.16 -6.69 -11.29
CA PHE A 21 -17.85 -8.10 -11.06
C PHE A 21 -16.36 -8.39 -11.20
N ILE A 22 -15.70 -7.83 -12.21
CA ILE A 22 -14.25 -7.96 -12.37
C ILE A 22 -13.52 -7.40 -11.15
N SER A 23 -13.94 -6.23 -10.63
CA SER A 23 -13.30 -5.59 -9.49
C SER A 23 -13.45 -6.39 -8.19
N ILE A 24 -14.47 -7.25 -8.06
CA ILE A 24 -14.63 -8.14 -6.91
C ILE A 24 -13.59 -9.27 -6.95
N TYR A 25 -13.27 -9.79 -8.13
CA TYR A 25 -12.35 -10.92 -8.28
C TYR A 25 -10.89 -10.52 -8.41
N VAL A 26 -10.60 -9.29 -8.83
CA VAL A 26 -9.23 -8.78 -8.91
C VAL A 26 -8.77 -8.31 -7.54
N THR A 27 -7.62 -8.82 -7.10
CA THR A 27 -7.02 -8.44 -5.82
C THR A 27 -5.82 -7.54 -6.04
N VAL A 28 -5.62 -6.58 -5.14
CA VAL A 28 -4.50 -5.64 -5.17
C VAL A 28 -3.87 -5.61 -3.77
N ASP A 29 -2.55 -5.69 -3.71
CA ASP A 29 -1.83 -5.53 -2.45
C ASP A 29 -1.70 -4.04 -2.13
N GLU A 30 -1.94 -3.68 -0.86
CA GLU A 30 -1.69 -2.33 -0.37
C GLU A 30 -0.19 -2.07 -0.39
N THR A 31 0.23 -0.95 -0.96
CA THR A 31 1.64 -0.53 -0.97
C THR A 31 1.91 0.43 0.19
N MET A 32 3.13 0.38 0.72
CA MET A 32 3.54 1.28 1.79
C MET A 32 3.53 2.73 1.28
N PRO A 33 2.80 3.65 1.95
CA PRO A 33 2.75 5.04 1.52
C PRO A 33 4.09 5.75 1.78
N GLY A 34 4.36 6.81 1.01
CA GLY A 34 5.60 7.57 1.13
C GLY A 34 5.79 8.25 2.48
N ASN A 35 4.71 8.52 3.22
CA ASN A 35 4.77 9.09 4.57
C ASN A 35 4.86 8.06 5.69
N ALA A 36 4.90 6.76 5.37
CA ALA A 36 5.06 5.72 6.38
C ALA A 36 6.37 5.89 7.12
N ILE A 37 6.34 5.69 8.44
CA ILE A 37 7.51 5.82 9.29
C ILE A 37 8.32 4.54 9.20
N VAL A 38 9.61 4.67 8.89
CA VAL A 38 10.54 3.54 8.83
C VAL A 38 11.74 3.81 9.73
N VAL A 39 12.42 2.74 10.14
CA VAL A 39 13.66 2.81 10.91
C VAL A 39 14.82 2.58 9.95
N VAL A 40 15.78 3.50 9.94
CA VAL A 40 16.97 3.40 9.08
C VAL A 40 18.23 3.15 9.92
N THR A 41 19.14 2.36 9.36
CA THR A 41 20.47 2.13 9.92
C THR A 41 21.50 2.73 8.98
N LYS A 42 22.31 3.67 9.47
CA LYS A 42 23.25 4.45 8.65
C LYS A 42 24.39 3.60 8.12
N GLU A 43 24.86 2.64 8.86
CA GLU A 43 26.05 1.85 8.57
C GLU A 43 25.87 0.98 7.32
N ASP A 44 24.69 0.37 7.17
CA ASP A 44 24.37 -0.48 6.02
C ASP A 44 23.42 0.18 5.00
N LYS A 45 22.92 1.39 5.31
CA LYS A 45 21.99 2.16 4.49
C LYS A 45 20.73 1.38 4.14
N LEU A 46 20.16 0.72 5.13
CA LEU A 46 18.90 0.00 5.00
C LEU A 46 17.79 0.68 5.78
N TYR A 47 16.55 0.60 5.28
CA TYR A 47 15.37 0.94 6.06
C TYR A 47 14.63 -0.32 6.46
N HIS A 48 14.14 -0.32 7.70
CA HIS A 48 13.45 -1.45 8.33
C HIS A 48 12.01 -1.06 8.67
N SER A 49 11.14 -2.06 8.78
CA SER A 49 9.81 -1.85 9.35
C SER A 49 9.92 -1.59 10.86
N ILE A 50 8.81 -1.19 11.48
CA ILE A 50 8.76 -1.07 12.95
C ILE A 50 8.86 -2.44 13.65
N HIS A 51 8.72 -3.54 12.91
CA HIS A 51 8.80 -4.91 13.39
C HIS A 51 10.21 -5.50 13.26
N PHE A 52 11.22 -4.65 13.15
CA PHE A 52 12.61 -5.09 12.98
C PHE A 52 13.10 -5.94 14.16
N ASP A 53 14.00 -6.88 13.85
CA ASP A 53 14.69 -7.68 14.87
C ASP A 53 15.83 -6.86 15.48
N HIS A 54 16.04 -7.01 16.78
CA HIS A 54 17.17 -6.36 17.49
C HIS A 54 18.53 -6.68 16.87
N ILE A 55 18.70 -7.87 16.32
CA ILE A 55 19.96 -8.30 15.69
C ILE A 55 20.28 -7.42 14.48
N CYS A 56 19.26 -6.99 13.73
CA CYS A 56 19.44 -6.18 12.53
C CYS A 56 19.98 -4.79 12.81
N VAL A 57 19.76 -4.26 14.02
CA VAL A 57 20.17 -2.92 14.43
C VAL A 57 21.25 -2.90 15.48
N ALA A 58 21.66 -4.06 15.99
CA ALA A 58 22.67 -4.18 17.04
C ALA A 58 24.01 -3.59 16.56
N GLY A 59 24.57 -2.66 17.34
CA GLY A 59 25.81 -1.98 17.00
C GLY A 59 25.70 -0.94 15.90
N LYS A 60 24.50 -0.61 15.45
CA LYS A 60 24.24 0.35 14.38
C LYS A 60 23.48 1.58 14.88
N THR A 61 23.67 2.70 14.20
CA THR A 61 22.93 3.93 14.50
C THR A 61 21.55 3.88 13.84
N ALA A 62 20.51 3.73 14.65
CA ALA A 62 19.12 3.68 14.17
C ALA A 62 18.46 5.06 14.35
N GLN A 63 17.70 5.47 13.35
CA GLN A 63 16.85 6.65 13.46
C GLN A 63 15.56 6.44 12.65
N THR A 64 14.53 7.22 12.95
CA THR A 64 13.27 7.16 12.23
C THR A 64 13.18 8.25 11.18
N MET A 65 12.54 7.95 10.07
CA MET A 65 12.21 8.93 9.03
C MET A 65 11.04 8.39 8.20
N THR A 66 10.51 9.21 7.29
CA THR A 66 9.49 8.73 6.36
C THR A 66 10.12 7.86 5.28
N LEU A 67 9.30 6.98 4.67
CA LEU A 67 9.76 6.16 3.55
C LEU A 67 10.29 7.02 2.39
N HIS A 68 9.56 8.09 2.05
CA HIS A 68 9.98 9.01 0.98
C HIS A 68 11.35 9.63 1.27
N GLU A 69 11.58 10.06 2.50
CA GLU A 69 12.86 10.62 2.93
C GLU A 69 13.97 9.58 2.87
N ALA A 70 13.70 8.37 3.34
CA ALA A 70 14.67 7.26 3.29
C ALA A 70 15.06 6.93 1.86
N GLN A 71 14.10 6.83 0.95
CA GLN A 71 14.36 6.56 -0.45
C GLN A 71 15.14 7.69 -1.13
N SER A 72 14.84 8.95 -0.82
CA SER A 72 15.54 10.10 -1.38
C SER A 72 16.99 10.19 -0.91
N LYS A 73 17.31 9.65 0.27
CA LYS A 73 18.68 9.58 0.81
C LYS A 73 19.43 8.33 0.37
N GLY A 74 18.85 7.49 -0.47
CA GLY A 74 19.47 6.29 -1.01
C GLY A 74 19.42 5.05 -0.13
N TYR A 75 18.61 5.04 0.92
CA TYR A 75 18.38 3.84 1.73
C TYR A 75 17.59 2.82 0.93
N LYS A 76 17.91 1.54 1.14
CA LYS A 76 17.25 0.41 0.47
C LYS A 76 16.45 -0.42 1.48
N PRO A 77 15.43 -1.17 1.04
CA PRO A 77 14.65 -2.01 1.94
C PRO A 77 15.48 -3.14 2.52
N HIS A 78 15.31 -3.42 3.82
CA HIS A 78 15.90 -4.58 4.46
C HIS A 78 15.25 -5.86 3.92
N GLN A 79 16.05 -6.78 3.40
CA GLN A 79 15.56 -7.95 2.67
C GLN A 79 14.66 -8.85 3.51
N HIS A 80 15.02 -9.07 4.76
CA HIS A 80 14.24 -9.92 5.67
C HIS A 80 12.84 -9.35 5.93
N ASP A 81 12.73 -8.03 6.17
CA ASP A 81 11.44 -7.36 6.34
C ASP A 81 10.62 -7.41 5.06
N GLN A 82 11.27 -7.29 3.90
CA GLN A 82 10.61 -7.39 2.60
C GLN A 82 10.07 -8.80 2.37
N ASP A 83 10.85 -9.83 2.69
CA ASP A 83 10.46 -11.23 2.55
C ASP A 83 9.28 -11.60 3.46
N LEU A 84 9.23 -11.03 4.66
CA LEU A 84 8.12 -11.20 5.61
C LEU A 84 6.88 -10.38 5.24
N GLY A 85 6.97 -9.53 4.22
CA GLY A 85 5.85 -8.74 3.73
C GLY A 85 5.52 -7.52 4.60
N TYR A 86 6.42 -7.05 5.45
CA TYR A 86 6.18 -5.88 6.30
C TYR A 86 6.05 -4.57 5.51
N PHE A 87 6.59 -4.51 4.30
CA PHE A 87 6.47 -3.32 3.44
C PHE A 87 5.24 -3.35 2.54
N ARG A 88 4.37 -4.31 2.76
CA ARG A 88 3.07 -4.43 2.07
C ARG A 88 1.95 -4.41 3.10
N GLY A 89 0.81 -3.89 2.71
CA GLY A 89 -0.39 -3.95 3.52
C GLY A 89 -1.21 -5.20 3.21
N ASN A 90 -2.49 -5.12 3.53
CA ASN A 90 -3.44 -6.20 3.25
C ASN A 90 -3.68 -6.35 1.76
N ARG A 91 -3.83 -7.60 1.32
CA ARG A 91 -4.41 -7.87 0.01
C ARG A 91 -5.92 -7.59 0.09
N ARG A 92 -6.41 -6.83 -0.87
CA ARG A 92 -7.83 -6.46 -0.92
C ARG A 92 -8.32 -6.47 -2.36
N PHE A 93 -9.63 -6.52 -2.51
CA PHE A 93 -10.24 -6.45 -3.84
C PHE A 93 -10.04 -5.06 -4.45
N LEU A 94 -9.96 -5.02 -5.77
CA LEU A 94 -9.77 -3.76 -6.50
C LEU A 94 -10.83 -2.72 -6.13
N PHE A 95 -12.06 -3.13 -5.91
CA PHE A 95 -13.15 -2.25 -5.48
C PHE A 95 -12.82 -1.54 -4.16
N HIS A 96 -12.32 -2.27 -3.17
CA HIS A 96 -11.92 -1.68 -1.88
C HIS A 96 -10.70 -0.77 -2.03
N HIS A 97 -9.77 -1.12 -2.94
CA HIS A 97 -8.63 -0.27 -3.25
C HIS A 97 -9.06 1.07 -3.85
N LEU A 98 -10.03 1.06 -4.76
CA LEU A 98 -10.60 2.28 -5.33
C LEU A 98 -11.32 3.13 -4.28
N LEU A 99 -12.06 2.50 -3.36
CA LEU A 99 -12.69 3.21 -2.24
C LEU A 99 -11.65 3.89 -1.35
N SER A 100 -10.52 3.24 -1.10
CA SER A 100 -9.45 3.84 -0.28
C SER A 100 -8.85 5.09 -0.93
N LYS A 101 -8.78 5.14 -2.25
CA LYS A 101 -8.33 6.34 -2.98
C LYS A 101 -9.32 7.50 -2.86
N LEU A 102 -10.60 7.21 -2.62
CA LEU A 102 -11.63 8.22 -2.38
C LEU A 102 -11.68 8.70 -0.92
N GLY A 103 -10.76 8.22 -0.08
CA GLY A 103 -10.70 8.58 1.33
C GLY A 103 -11.42 7.62 2.28
N ILE A 104 -12.04 6.55 1.76
CA ILE A 104 -12.65 5.52 2.59
C ILE A 104 -11.59 4.47 2.91
N THR A 105 -11.09 4.47 4.14
CA THR A 105 -10.04 3.55 4.55
C THR A 105 -10.64 2.22 5.00
N ILE A 106 -10.21 1.12 4.39
CA ILE A 106 -10.64 -0.23 4.73
C ILE A 106 -9.39 -1.09 4.98
N ASN A 107 -9.23 -1.60 6.20
CA ASN A 107 -8.17 -2.54 6.57
C ASN A 107 -6.76 -2.13 6.12
N SER A 108 -6.40 -0.87 6.33
CA SER A 108 -5.07 -0.38 6.01
C SER A 108 -4.07 -0.70 7.14
N ARG A 109 -2.83 -1.00 6.76
CA ARG A 109 -1.73 -1.16 7.71
C ARG A 109 -1.22 0.18 8.25
N TRP A 110 -1.38 1.24 7.47
CA TRP A 110 -0.92 2.58 7.82
C TRP A 110 -2.08 3.56 7.86
N ASP A 111 -2.02 4.51 8.78
CA ASP A 111 -2.96 5.62 8.80
C ASP A 111 -2.49 6.75 7.84
N LYS A 112 -3.29 7.80 7.71
CA LYS A 112 -2.96 8.93 6.83
C LYS A 112 -1.75 9.75 7.32
N ASN A 113 -1.32 9.59 8.56
CA ASN A 113 -0.14 10.24 9.14
C ASN A 113 1.12 9.39 9.01
N GLY A 114 1.04 8.21 8.41
CA GLY A 114 2.15 7.30 8.21
C GLY A 114 2.45 6.39 9.41
N ASN A 115 1.59 6.37 10.41
CA ASN A 115 1.75 5.49 11.56
C ASN A 115 1.30 4.07 11.21
N TRP A 116 2.03 3.09 11.72
CA TRP A 116 1.68 1.69 11.54
C TRP A 116 0.54 1.32 12.48
N LEU A 117 -0.51 0.71 11.94
CA LEU A 117 -1.66 0.25 12.71
C LEU A 117 -1.46 -1.18 13.25
N TRP A 118 -0.61 -1.93 12.60
CA TRP A 118 -0.22 -3.29 13.03
C TRP A 118 1.04 -3.78 12.33
#